data_7a8ae8fef23bec73d3569b2f2db1eb42
#
_entry.id   7a8ae8fef23bec73d3569b2f2db1eb42
#
_cell.length_a   1.000
_cell.length_b   1.000
_cell.length_c   1.000
_cell.angle_alpha   90.00
_cell.angle_beta   90.00
_cell.angle_gamma   90.00
#
_symmetry.space_group_name_H-M   'P 1'
#
loop_
_entity.id
_entity.type
_entity.pdbx_description
1 polymer ?
#
loop_
_entity_poly.entity_id
_entity_poly.type
_entity_poly.pdbx_seq_one_letter_code
_entity_poly.pdbx_strand_id
1 'polypeptide(L)'
;MREIRHKKIEVKENIIDRVVNFVSPRRGAQRMRARYSMALAGAYHGASKKRRALSEFNPSAGDADTDIVAELPTLRERSRDLIRNNPLACGAINTKVTSIVGTGLKLKSRIDRNILNMTEDQADAWESRTEAEWRLFAESNNCDVSGAQNFAGIQDLSFRSTLENGDVFVLTPSKADKFRTYSLQLQLIEADRVCNKDSAQDDDTLAGGILKDSNGRPKEYHVLKGHPGNIYAKSNEWVTVFAYGAKTGRRNMLHLFRKLRVGQSRGVPDLAPVIETLKQLGRYTDSEVDAAVISSFFTVFIKSEYHAGMSPMQPTTEIGGKSTDKDYKMGSGAILDLLPNEDISTANPGRPNQTFDGFVLALSRQIGVALELPFEILVKHFTASYSAARAALLEAWRFYMGRRKWLEDVLCKPVYELWMTEAVAMGRIVAPGFLNGDPLIKMAYLGSEWTGPSKGQIDELKEVNAAEKRLDLTLTTHSEETAALTGGDWEQKFPQRAKEEKMKKDAGMGAVPKATDKPAPDQKDDEDNLDSDLEDETNENN
;
A
#
# COMPACT_ATOMS: atom_id res chain seq x y z
N MET A 1 -38.43 -22.42 11.73
CA MET A 1 -38.56 -21.55 10.54
C MET A 1 -39.46 -20.36 10.89
N ARG A 2 -38.90 -19.16 11.07
CA ARG A 2 -39.71 -17.94 11.24
C ARG A 2 -40.12 -17.43 9.86
N GLU A 3 -41.39 -17.41 9.57
CA GLU A 3 -41.96 -16.82 8.35
C GLU A 3 -41.56 -15.35 8.27
N ILE A 4 -40.80 -15.00 7.22
CA ILE A 4 -40.50 -13.60 6.87
C ILE A 4 -41.79 -13.02 6.26
N ARG A 5 -42.61 -12.35 7.06
CA ARG A 5 -43.75 -11.57 6.58
C ARG A 5 -43.24 -10.40 5.75
N HIS A 6 -43.30 -10.53 4.44
CA HIS A 6 -43.11 -9.38 3.55
C HIS A 6 -44.22 -8.35 3.83
N LYS A 7 -43.81 -7.20 4.42
CA LYS A 7 -44.70 -6.08 4.64
C LYS A 7 -45.13 -5.52 3.27
N LYS A 8 -46.36 -5.79 2.82
CA LYS A 8 -46.92 -5.18 1.60
C LYS A 8 -46.89 -3.66 1.79
N ILE A 9 -46.20 -2.96 0.89
CA ILE A 9 -46.20 -1.49 0.86
C ILE A 9 -47.51 -1.04 0.22
N GLU A 10 -48.48 -0.67 1.03
CA GLU A 10 -49.75 -0.09 0.57
C GLU A 10 -49.64 1.45 0.65
N VAL A 11 -49.66 2.10 -0.49
CA VAL A 11 -49.76 3.55 -0.57
C VAL A 11 -51.25 3.89 -0.62
N LYS A 12 -51.82 4.28 0.52
CA LYS A 12 -53.26 4.69 0.60
C LYS A 12 -53.45 5.99 -0.15
N GLU A 13 -54.49 6.05 -0.99
CA GLU A 13 -54.89 7.29 -1.66
C GLU A 13 -55.34 8.33 -0.65
N ASN A 14 -54.82 9.55 -0.80
CA ASN A 14 -55.26 10.72 -0.01
C ASN A 14 -56.39 11.44 -0.75
N ILE A 15 -57.16 12.28 -0.05
CA ILE A 15 -58.29 13.07 -0.64
C ILE A 15 -57.81 13.86 -1.85
N ILE A 16 -56.62 14.42 -1.82
CA ILE A 16 -56.00 15.17 -2.93
C ILE A 16 -55.72 14.25 -4.13
N ASP A 17 -55.33 13.00 -3.88
CA ASP A 17 -55.06 12.05 -4.94
C ASP A 17 -56.35 11.68 -5.69
N ARG A 18 -57.48 11.54 -4.98
CA ARG A 18 -58.81 11.28 -5.56
C ARG A 18 -59.27 12.45 -6.41
N VAL A 19 -59.10 13.68 -5.93
CA VAL A 19 -59.46 14.89 -6.68
C VAL A 19 -58.64 15.05 -7.95
N VAL A 20 -57.32 14.84 -7.84
CA VAL A 20 -56.42 14.93 -9.01
C VAL A 20 -56.68 13.79 -10.00
N ASN A 21 -57.00 12.59 -9.53
CA ASN A 21 -57.38 11.46 -10.40
C ASN A 21 -58.71 11.72 -11.15
N PHE A 22 -59.67 12.41 -10.49
CA PHE A 22 -60.96 12.77 -11.09
C PHE A 22 -60.79 13.85 -12.18
N VAL A 23 -59.99 14.91 -11.87
CA VAL A 23 -59.78 16.04 -12.80
C VAL A 23 -58.85 15.70 -13.95
N SER A 24 -57.81 14.91 -13.70
CA SER A 24 -56.81 14.51 -14.71
C SER A 24 -56.19 13.15 -14.37
N PRO A 25 -56.71 12.05 -14.95
CA PRO A 25 -56.21 10.70 -14.67
C PRO A 25 -54.72 10.47 -14.95
N ARG A 26 -54.18 11.19 -15.95
CA ARG A 26 -52.71 11.15 -16.26
C ARG A 26 -51.85 11.76 -15.16
N ARG A 27 -52.23 12.92 -14.61
CA ARG A 27 -51.54 13.57 -13.50
C ARG A 27 -51.70 12.82 -12.21
N GLY A 28 -52.88 12.22 -11.97
CA GLY A 28 -53.16 11.33 -10.84
C GLY A 28 -52.24 10.09 -10.86
N ALA A 29 -52.12 9.41 -12.01
CA ALA A 29 -51.23 8.28 -12.17
C ALA A 29 -49.75 8.65 -11.97
N GLN A 30 -49.29 9.81 -12.45
CA GLN A 30 -47.90 10.29 -12.23
C GLN A 30 -47.68 10.59 -10.74
N ARG A 31 -48.62 11.20 -10.06
CA ARG A 31 -48.55 11.49 -8.60
C ARG A 31 -48.54 10.20 -7.78
N MET A 32 -49.36 9.23 -8.10
CA MET A 32 -49.36 7.92 -7.43
C MET A 32 -48.04 7.14 -7.68
N ARG A 33 -47.51 7.19 -8.89
CA ARG A 33 -46.19 6.62 -9.20
C ARG A 33 -45.07 7.31 -8.38
N ALA A 34 -45.11 8.64 -8.26
CA ALA A 34 -44.15 9.37 -7.45
C ALA A 34 -44.25 9.02 -5.95
N ARG A 35 -45.48 8.88 -5.41
CA ARG A 35 -45.70 8.44 -4.03
C ARG A 35 -45.32 6.99 -3.80
N TYR A 36 -45.54 6.11 -4.77
CA TYR A 36 -45.10 4.74 -4.72
C TYR A 36 -43.57 4.63 -4.77
N SER A 37 -42.91 5.40 -5.64
CA SER A 37 -41.44 5.51 -5.65
C SER A 37 -40.87 6.12 -4.38
N MET A 38 -41.54 7.11 -3.77
CA MET A 38 -41.13 7.62 -2.45
C MET A 38 -41.31 6.61 -1.31
N ALA A 39 -42.33 5.75 -1.38
CA ALA A 39 -42.54 4.67 -0.41
C ALA A 39 -41.54 3.52 -0.62
N LEU A 40 -41.15 3.24 -1.87
CA LEU A 40 -40.09 2.32 -2.23
C LEU A 40 -38.69 2.86 -1.93
N ALA A 41 -38.50 4.19 -1.98
CA ALA A 41 -37.21 4.84 -1.68
C ALA A 41 -36.71 4.63 -0.24
N GLY A 42 -37.46 3.91 0.61
CA GLY A 42 -37.03 3.49 1.95
C GLY A 42 -36.54 2.04 2.03
N ALA A 43 -36.34 1.35 0.91
CA ALA A 43 -35.93 -0.07 0.88
C ALA A 43 -34.52 -0.29 1.44
N TYR A 44 -33.59 0.64 1.19
CA TYR A 44 -32.25 0.60 1.73
C TYR A 44 -32.16 1.32 3.08
N HIS A 45 -31.88 0.56 4.13
CA HIS A 45 -31.73 1.10 5.48
C HIS A 45 -30.64 2.15 5.58
N GLY A 46 -29.55 2.00 4.82
CA GLY A 46 -28.43 2.95 4.74
C GLY A 46 -28.78 4.31 4.12
N ALA A 47 -29.85 4.41 3.33
CA ALA A 47 -30.31 5.68 2.75
C ALA A 47 -31.25 6.48 3.64
N SER A 48 -31.58 6.01 4.84
CA SER A 48 -32.53 6.63 5.73
C SER A 48 -31.91 7.80 6.51
N LYS A 49 -32.40 9.00 6.28
CA LYS A 49 -32.04 10.21 7.06
C LYS A 49 -32.74 10.31 8.42
N LYS A 50 -33.67 9.38 8.73
CA LYS A 50 -34.50 9.40 9.96
C LYS A 50 -34.03 8.40 11.02
N ARG A 51 -33.15 7.47 10.70
CA ARG A 51 -32.64 6.48 11.68
C ARG A 51 -31.64 7.13 12.60
N ARG A 52 -31.77 6.93 13.92
CA ARG A 52 -30.89 7.49 14.94
C ARG A 52 -29.41 7.20 14.67
N ALA A 53 -29.07 6.01 14.22
CA ALA A 53 -27.71 5.61 13.90
C ALA A 53 -27.10 6.35 12.67
N LEU A 54 -27.93 7.02 11.86
CA LEU A 54 -27.49 7.69 10.62
C LEU A 54 -27.85 9.19 10.61
N SER A 55 -28.46 9.71 11.70
CA SER A 55 -28.94 11.10 11.75
C SER A 55 -27.83 12.13 11.61
N GLU A 56 -26.63 11.80 12.12
CA GLU A 56 -25.43 12.66 12.06
C GLU A 56 -24.50 12.32 10.89
N PHE A 57 -24.79 11.21 10.18
CA PHE A 57 -24.00 10.79 9.03
C PHE A 57 -24.59 11.34 7.72
N ASN A 58 -24.23 12.58 7.40
CA ASN A 58 -24.73 13.31 6.24
C ASN A 58 -23.57 13.80 5.35
N PRO A 59 -22.84 12.88 4.67
CA PRO A 59 -21.77 13.28 3.77
C PRO A 59 -22.32 14.08 2.58
N SER A 60 -21.56 15.05 2.08
CA SER A 60 -21.86 15.80 0.86
C SER A 60 -21.65 14.91 -0.38
N ALA A 61 -22.40 15.20 -1.43
CA ALA A 61 -22.19 14.56 -2.74
C ALA A 61 -21.31 15.48 -3.58
N GLY A 62 -20.01 15.18 -3.63
CA GLY A 62 -19.03 15.83 -4.50
C GLY A 62 -18.58 14.93 -5.66
N ASP A 63 -18.04 15.52 -6.72
CA ASP A 63 -17.25 14.78 -7.69
C ASP A 63 -15.89 14.35 -7.10
N ALA A 64 -15.11 13.58 -7.86
CA ALA A 64 -13.86 13.01 -7.33
C ALA A 64 -12.81 14.08 -6.98
N ASP A 65 -12.69 15.11 -7.82
CA ASP A 65 -11.68 16.15 -7.62
C ASP A 65 -12.09 17.10 -6.47
N THR A 66 -13.38 17.45 -6.36
CA THR A 66 -13.91 18.26 -5.24
C THR A 66 -13.70 17.59 -3.88
N ASP A 67 -13.92 16.26 -3.79
CA ASP A 67 -13.76 15.53 -2.53
C ASP A 67 -12.28 15.29 -2.16
N ILE A 68 -11.36 15.29 -3.14
CA ILE A 68 -9.99 14.84 -2.93
C ILE A 68 -8.99 16.00 -2.90
N VAL A 69 -9.02 16.88 -3.92
CA VAL A 69 -7.90 17.80 -4.18
C VAL A 69 -7.66 18.79 -3.05
N ALA A 70 -8.74 19.31 -2.46
CA ALA A 70 -8.66 20.28 -1.36
C ALA A 70 -8.02 19.70 -0.09
N GLU A 71 -8.17 18.39 0.16
CA GLU A 71 -7.67 17.74 1.38
C GLU A 71 -6.28 17.12 1.22
N LEU A 72 -5.79 16.96 -0.04
CA LEU A 72 -4.52 16.29 -0.32
C LEU A 72 -3.30 16.85 0.42
N PRO A 73 -3.10 18.17 0.55
CA PRO A 73 -1.94 18.68 1.27
C PRO A 73 -1.88 18.16 2.71
N THR A 74 -2.99 18.25 3.43
CA THR A 74 -3.10 17.75 4.81
C THR A 74 -2.92 16.22 4.91
N LEU A 75 -3.51 15.48 3.97
CA LEU A 75 -3.37 14.02 3.95
C LEU A 75 -1.91 13.60 3.72
N ARG A 76 -1.19 14.27 2.82
CA ARG A 76 0.22 14.01 2.55
C ARG A 76 1.12 14.33 3.74
N GLU A 77 0.91 15.48 4.37
CA GLU A 77 1.65 15.88 5.58
C GLU A 77 1.50 14.84 6.69
N ARG A 78 0.27 14.42 6.97
CA ARG A 78 -0.04 13.40 7.98
C ARG A 78 0.50 12.03 7.62
N SER A 79 0.39 11.63 6.35
CA SER A 79 0.93 10.35 5.85
C SER A 79 2.45 10.30 6.03
N ARG A 80 3.17 11.35 5.63
CA ARG A 80 4.62 11.46 5.80
C ARG A 80 5.04 11.46 7.27
N ASP A 81 4.29 12.14 8.13
CA ASP A 81 4.55 12.13 9.58
C ASP A 81 4.41 10.72 10.16
N LEU A 82 3.33 10.02 9.83
CA LEU A 82 3.11 8.64 10.27
C LEU A 82 4.19 7.68 9.75
N ILE A 83 4.61 7.79 8.49
CA ILE A 83 5.66 6.92 7.94
C ILE A 83 7.00 7.16 8.67
N ARG A 84 7.29 8.40 9.09
CA ARG A 84 8.52 8.70 9.84
C ARG A 84 8.47 8.26 11.30
N ASN A 85 7.31 8.39 11.95
CA ASN A 85 7.20 8.35 13.40
C ASN A 85 6.37 7.17 13.95
N ASN A 86 5.58 6.47 13.10
CA ASN A 86 4.77 5.34 13.54
C ASN A 86 5.33 4.01 12.97
N PRO A 87 5.74 3.06 13.83
CA PRO A 87 6.35 1.80 13.40
C PRO A 87 5.46 0.95 12.49
N LEU A 88 4.13 0.88 12.75
CA LEU A 88 3.21 0.10 11.93
C LEU A 88 3.03 0.72 10.54
N ALA A 89 2.89 2.04 10.46
CA ALA A 89 2.78 2.74 9.19
C ALA A 89 4.06 2.55 8.34
N CYS A 90 5.22 2.78 8.95
CA CYS A 90 6.52 2.57 8.32
C CYS A 90 6.68 1.12 7.83
N GLY A 91 6.38 0.15 8.71
CA GLY A 91 6.46 -1.28 8.42
C GLY A 91 5.54 -1.70 7.26
N ALA A 92 4.30 -1.20 7.23
CA ALA A 92 3.34 -1.49 6.18
C ALA A 92 3.82 -0.99 4.81
N ILE A 93 4.28 0.26 4.71
CA ILE A 93 4.79 0.84 3.46
C ILE A 93 6.05 0.09 2.99
N ASN A 94 7.01 -0.16 3.89
CA ASN A 94 8.23 -0.89 3.55
C ASN A 94 7.93 -2.31 3.07
N THR A 95 7.01 -3.02 3.72
CA THR A 95 6.60 -4.37 3.31
C THR A 95 5.98 -4.38 1.91
N LYS A 96 5.11 -3.41 1.59
CA LYS A 96 4.53 -3.27 0.25
C LYS A 96 5.62 -3.00 -0.80
N VAL A 97 6.53 -2.06 -0.55
CA VAL A 97 7.61 -1.74 -1.49
C VAL A 97 8.50 -2.95 -1.72
N THR A 98 8.96 -3.62 -0.67
CA THR A 98 9.83 -4.79 -0.75
C THR A 98 9.16 -5.96 -1.50
N SER A 99 7.87 -6.21 -1.25
CA SER A 99 7.16 -7.35 -1.85
C SER A 99 6.72 -7.10 -3.30
N ILE A 100 6.51 -5.85 -3.68
CA ILE A 100 6.02 -5.49 -5.03
C ILE A 100 7.19 -5.16 -5.96
N VAL A 101 8.10 -4.30 -5.55
CA VAL A 101 9.25 -3.85 -6.34
C VAL A 101 10.51 -4.66 -6.03
N GLY A 102 10.81 -4.85 -4.76
CA GLY A 102 12.01 -5.57 -4.30
C GLY A 102 13.30 -4.96 -4.83
N THR A 103 14.07 -5.74 -5.58
CA THR A 103 15.32 -5.28 -6.22
C THR A 103 15.10 -4.60 -7.58
N GLY A 104 13.87 -4.24 -7.89
CA GLY A 104 13.44 -3.70 -9.18
C GLY A 104 12.84 -4.76 -10.10
N LEU A 105 11.84 -4.34 -10.88
CA LEU A 105 11.23 -5.18 -11.90
C LEU A 105 12.18 -5.27 -13.10
N LYS A 106 12.49 -6.48 -13.52
CA LYS A 106 13.42 -6.77 -14.62
C LYS A 106 12.66 -7.00 -15.90
N LEU A 107 13.12 -6.38 -16.98
CA LEU A 107 12.57 -6.56 -18.32
C LEU A 107 12.83 -7.96 -18.83
N LYS A 108 11.80 -8.60 -19.37
CA LYS A 108 11.87 -9.72 -20.29
C LYS A 108 11.17 -9.29 -21.58
N SER A 109 11.92 -9.19 -22.66
CA SER A 109 11.37 -8.87 -23.97
C SER A 109 10.52 -10.04 -24.48
N ARG A 110 9.34 -9.75 -25.04
CA ARG A 110 8.40 -10.76 -25.59
C ARG A 110 7.75 -10.18 -26.83
N ILE A 111 8.45 -10.24 -27.97
CA ILE A 111 7.93 -9.72 -29.23
C ILE A 111 6.90 -10.66 -29.84
N ASP A 112 5.96 -10.11 -30.61
CA ASP A 112 5.06 -10.93 -31.42
C ASP A 112 5.73 -11.31 -32.73
N ARG A 113 6.42 -12.48 -32.72
CA ARG A 113 7.13 -13.01 -33.87
C ARG A 113 6.25 -13.25 -35.10
N ASN A 114 4.97 -13.53 -34.90
CA ASN A 114 4.06 -13.80 -36.01
C ASN A 114 3.74 -12.52 -36.79
N ILE A 115 3.48 -11.41 -36.09
CA ILE A 115 3.25 -10.09 -36.70
C ILE A 115 4.51 -9.61 -37.40
N LEU A 116 5.68 -9.88 -36.81
CA LEU A 116 6.98 -9.44 -37.33
C LEU A 116 7.57 -10.35 -38.40
N ASN A 117 6.91 -11.48 -38.70
CA ASN A 117 7.40 -12.51 -39.63
C ASN A 117 8.84 -12.99 -39.31
N MET A 118 9.13 -13.21 -38.02
CA MET A 118 10.41 -13.70 -37.54
C MET A 118 10.32 -15.20 -37.21
N THR A 119 11.41 -15.91 -37.42
CA THR A 119 11.56 -17.27 -36.88
C THR A 119 11.80 -17.20 -35.36
N GLU A 120 11.63 -18.33 -34.67
CA GLU A 120 11.86 -18.41 -33.22
C GLU A 120 13.28 -17.99 -32.85
N ASP A 121 14.30 -18.57 -33.52
CA ASP A 121 15.71 -18.23 -33.31
C ASP A 121 16.00 -16.72 -33.54
N GLN A 122 15.33 -16.10 -34.53
CA GLN A 122 15.49 -14.68 -34.80
C GLN A 122 14.86 -13.83 -33.70
N ALA A 123 13.69 -14.22 -33.20
CA ALA A 123 13.02 -13.54 -32.11
C ALA A 123 13.85 -13.63 -30.82
N ASP A 124 14.31 -14.80 -30.45
CA ASP A 124 15.14 -15.03 -29.26
C ASP A 124 16.46 -14.25 -29.30
N ALA A 125 17.14 -14.25 -30.45
CA ALA A 125 18.37 -13.47 -30.64
C ALA A 125 18.10 -11.96 -30.54
N TRP A 126 16.99 -11.49 -31.09
CA TRP A 126 16.58 -10.08 -31.02
C TRP A 126 16.22 -9.66 -29.59
N GLU A 127 15.43 -10.49 -28.89
CA GLU A 127 15.03 -10.28 -27.50
C GLU A 127 16.23 -10.21 -26.56
N SER A 128 17.13 -11.19 -26.65
CA SER A 128 18.37 -11.25 -25.85
C SER A 128 19.25 -10.02 -26.07
N ARG A 129 19.38 -9.56 -27.32
CA ARG A 129 20.13 -8.36 -27.66
C ARG A 129 19.46 -7.10 -27.10
N THR A 130 18.13 -7.01 -27.20
CA THR A 130 17.35 -5.90 -26.69
C THR A 130 17.43 -5.81 -25.16
N GLU A 131 17.36 -6.93 -24.48
CA GLU A 131 17.54 -6.99 -23.02
C GLU A 131 18.96 -6.59 -22.58
N ALA A 132 19.98 -7.02 -23.33
CA ALA A 132 21.36 -6.61 -23.06
C ALA A 132 21.55 -5.11 -23.25
N GLU A 133 20.95 -4.53 -24.27
CA GLU A 133 21.01 -3.10 -24.55
C GLU A 133 20.20 -2.29 -23.52
N TRP A 134 19.03 -2.79 -23.10
CA TRP A 134 18.24 -2.21 -22.03
C TRP A 134 19.03 -2.12 -20.72
N ARG A 135 19.81 -3.13 -20.36
CA ARG A 135 20.62 -3.13 -19.13
C ARG A 135 21.62 -1.99 -19.10
N LEU A 136 22.19 -1.57 -20.24
CA LEU A 136 23.08 -0.40 -20.30
C LEU A 136 22.38 0.90 -19.88
N PHE A 137 21.09 1.02 -20.12
CA PHE A 137 20.28 2.14 -19.66
C PHE A 137 19.82 1.94 -18.21
N ALA A 138 19.21 0.79 -17.91
CA ALA A 138 18.48 0.54 -16.67
C ALA A 138 19.37 0.33 -15.44
N GLU A 139 20.54 -0.29 -15.61
CA GLU A 139 21.48 -0.54 -14.50
C GLU A 139 22.42 0.64 -14.25
N SER A 140 22.50 1.57 -15.19
CA SER A 140 23.29 2.79 -15.04
C SER A 140 22.52 3.89 -14.31
N ASN A 141 23.20 4.62 -13.41
CA ASN A 141 22.66 5.83 -12.79
C ASN A 141 22.46 6.98 -13.81
N ASN A 142 22.94 6.83 -15.03
CA ASN A 142 22.78 7.82 -16.10
C ASN A 142 21.31 7.95 -16.56
N CYS A 143 20.44 6.98 -16.25
CA CYS A 143 19.00 7.10 -16.50
C CYS A 143 18.31 8.11 -15.59
N ASP A 144 18.90 8.47 -14.46
CA ASP A 144 18.41 9.49 -13.55
C ASP A 144 19.02 10.86 -13.86
N VAL A 145 18.21 11.91 -13.84
CA VAL A 145 18.69 13.30 -14.02
C VAL A 145 19.69 13.70 -12.94
N SER A 146 19.47 13.26 -11.70
CA SER A 146 20.37 13.54 -10.58
C SER A 146 21.62 12.66 -10.58
N GLY A 147 21.64 11.56 -11.34
CA GLY A 147 22.71 10.58 -11.34
C GLY A 147 22.83 9.76 -10.06
N ALA A 148 21.82 9.80 -9.19
CA ALA A 148 21.84 9.12 -7.89
C ALA A 148 21.37 7.67 -7.94
N GLN A 149 20.46 7.35 -8.85
CA GLN A 149 19.76 6.07 -8.87
C GLN A 149 19.77 5.45 -10.26
N ASN A 150 19.74 4.12 -10.29
CA ASN A 150 19.42 3.37 -11.49
C ASN A 150 17.90 3.20 -11.64
N PHE A 151 17.44 2.53 -12.70
CA PHE A 151 16.01 2.35 -12.96
C PHE A 151 15.28 1.56 -11.84
N ALA A 152 15.94 0.61 -11.20
CA ALA A 152 15.38 -0.10 -10.05
C ALA A 152 15.12 0.83 -8.86
N GLY A 153 16.06 1.73 -8.55
CA GLY A 153 15.87 2.76 -7.53
C GLY A 153 14.74 3.75 -7.89
N ILE A 154 14.62 4.10 -9.17
CA ILE A 154 13.52 4.94 -9.66
C ILE A 154 12.17 4.24 -9.50
N GLN A 155 12.08 2.94 -9.76
CA GLN A 155 10.86 2.15 -9.53
C GLN A 155 10.49 2.13 -8.05
N ASP A 156 11.46 1.85 -7.16
CA ASP A 156 11.26 1.81 -5.71
C ASP A 156 10.73 3.16 -5.20
N LEU A 157 11.44 4.24 -5.51
CA LEU A 157 11.08 5.58 -5.04
C LEU A 157 9.76 6.06 -5.65
N SER A 158 9.48 5.74 -6.92
CA SER A 158 8.21 6.06 -7.56
C SER A 158 7.06 5.34 -6.86
N PHE A 159 7.19 4.04 -6.63
CA PHE A 159 6.14 3.26 -5.98
C PHE A 159 5.94 3.71 -4.53
N ARG A 160 7.02 3.90 -3.77
CA ARG A 160 6.98 4.46 -2.41
C ARG A 160 6.25 5.80 -2.38
N SER A 161 6.59 6.72 -3.29
CA SER A 161 5.96 8.04 -3.37
C SER A 161 4.45 7.96 -3.64
N THR A 162 4.00 6.99 -4.45
CA THR A 162 2.56 6.80 -4.65
C THR A 162 1.84 6.30 -3.41
N LEU A 163 2.48 5.46 -2.58
CA LEU A 163 1.91 5.01 -1.31
C LEU A 163 1.88 6.13 -0.27
N GLU A 164 2.94 6.92 -0.20
CA GLU A 164 3.13 7.99 0.79
C GLU A 164 2.32 9.25 0.47
N ASN A 165 2.36 9.69 -0.80
CA ASN A 165 1.81 10.98 -1.24
C ASN A 165 0.54 10.85 -2.08
N GLY A 166 0.19 9.62 -2.48
CA GLY A 166 -0.92 9.31 -3.37
C GLY A 166 -0.52 9.31 -4.84
N ASP A 167 0.38 10.19 -5.25
CA ASP A 167 0.88 10.26 -6.61
C ASP A 167 2.35 10.70 -6.68
N VAL A 168 2.97 10.49 -7.85
CA VAL A 168 4.29 10.99 -8.22
C VAL A 168 4.33 11.26 -9.72
N PHE A 169 5.14 12.22 -10.11
CA PHE A 169 5.32 12.58 -11.51
C PHE A 169 6.74 12.23 -11.96
N VAL A 170 6.85 11.67 -13.16
CA VAL A 170 8.14 11.35 -13.77
C VAL A 170 8.28 12.15 -15.05
N LEU A 171 9.14 13.14 -15.01
CA LEU A 171 9.52 13.90 -16.20
C LEU A 171 10.53 13.08 -17.01
N THR A 172 10.40 13.08 -18.33
CA THR A 172 11.23 12.29 -19.23
C THR A 172 12.04 13.18 -20.19
N PRO A 173 12.96 14.03 -19.66
CA PRO A 173 13.79 14.88 -20.52
C PRO A 173 14.70 14.04 -21.41
N SER A 174 15.02 14.57 -22.57
CA SER A 174 16.05 14.04 -23.47
C SER A 174 17.17 15.08 -23.60
N LYS A 175 18.33 14.75 -23.06
CA LYS A 175 19.50 15.62 -23.08
C LYS A 175 20.74 14.84 -23.55
N ALA A 176 21.22 15.16 -24.74
CA ALA A 176 22.45 14.56 -25.26
C ALA A 176 23.63 14.93 -24.39
N ASP A 177 24.44 13.94 -24.04
CA ASP A 177 25.65 14.07 -23.26
C ASP A 177 26.70 13.11 -23.81
N LYS A 178 27.96 13.56 -23.92
CA LYS A 178 29.09 12.76 -24.45
C LYS A 178 29.42 11.52 -23.62
N PHE A 179 29.06 11.56 -22.33
CA PHE A 179 29.37 10.49 -21.38
C PHE A 179 28.19 9.54 -21.16
N ARG A 180 27.10 9.72 -21.88
CA ARG A 180 25.88 8.91 -21.74
C ARG A 180 25.57 8.18 -23.03
N THR A 181 25.19 6.92 -22.89
CA THR A 181 24.78 6.10 -24.04
C THR A 181 23.45 6.56 -24.59
N TYR A 182 22.51 6.97 -23.73
CA TYR A 182 21.17 7.42 -24.07
C TYR A 182 20.95 8.85 -23.60
N SER A 183 20.18 9.62 -24.37
CA SER A 183 19.78 10.98 -24.02
C SER A 183 18.57 11.01 -23.10
N LEU A 184 17.75 9.95 -23.11
CA LEU A 184 16.60 9.79 -22.23
C LEU A 184 17.06 9.77 -20.78
N GLN A 185 16.42 10.58 -19.96
CA GLN A 185 16.58 10.61 -18.53
C GLN A 185 15.22 10.63 -17.84
N LEU A 186 15.20 10.24 -16.58
CA LEU A 186 14.02 10.26 -15.74
C LEU A 186 14.25 11.20 -14.56
N GLN A 187 13.28 12.05 -14.27
CA GLN A 187 13.31 12.94 -13.11
C GLN A 187 12.03 12.78 -12.32
N LEU A 188 12.16 12.30 -11.09
CA LEU A 188 11.04 12.24 -10.16
C LEU A 188 10.70 13.63 -9.65
N ILE A 189 9.42 13.96 -9.66
CA ILE A 189 8.87 15.21 -9.14
C ILE A 189 7.84 14.87 -8.08
N GLU A 190 8.06 15.41 -6.90
CA GLU A 190 7.20 15.19 -5.76
C GLU A 190 5.81 15.78 -5.98
N ALA A 191 4.79 15.12 -5.46
CA ALA A 191 3.38 15.43 -5.65
C ALA A 191 3.02 16.90 -5.34
N ASP A 192 3.63 17.49 -4.31
CA ASP A 192 3.35 18.85 -3.86
C ASP A 192 3.88 19.92 -4.81
N ARG A 193 4.88 19.58 -5.63
CA ARG A 193 5.42 20.49 -6.64
C ARG A 193 4.50 20.67 -7.85
N VAL A 194 3.53 19.75 -8.02
CA VAL A 194 2.50 19.91 -9.04
C VAL A 194 1.25 20.46 -8.37
N CYS A 195 1.03 21.75 -8.54
CA CYS A 195 -0.06 22.49 -7.91
C CYS A 195 -0.47 23.67 -8.81
N ASN A 196 -1.62 24.26 -8.53
CA ASN A 196 -2.14 25.35 -9.35
C ASN A 196 -1.23 26.58 -9.31
N LYS A 197 -0.92 27.10 -10.50
CA LYS A 197 -0.10 28.29 -10.64
C LYS A 197 -0.80 29.48 -9.94
N ASP A 198 0.01 30.23 -9.17
CA ASP A 198 -0.42 31.45 -8.46
C ASP A 198 -1.66 31.23 -7.57
N SER A 199 -1.77 30.02 -6.98
CA SER A 199 -2.91 29.63 -6.12
C SER A 199 -4.28 29.75 -6.80
N ALA A 200 -4.34 29.58 -8.12
CA ALA A 200 -5.61 29.54 -8.87
C ALA A 200 -6.53 28.47 -8.29
N GLN A 201 -7.82 28.73 -8.28
CA GLN A 201 -8.81 27.76 -7.82
C GLN A 201 -8.95 26.61 -8.83
N ASP A 202 -9.31 25.44 -8.34
CA ASP A 202 -9.69 24.32 -9.19
C ASP A 202 -10.98 24.61 -9.93
N ASP A 203 -11.09 24.15 -11.18
CA ASP A 203 -12.27 24.22 -12.03
C ASP A 203 -12.46 22.94 -12.84
N ASP A 204 -13.43 22.91 -13.75
CA ASP A 204 -13.71 21.73 -14.60
C ASP A 204 -12.51 21.27 -15.43
N THR A 205 -11.59 22.18 -15.77
CA THR A 205 -10.44 21.95 -16.62
C THR A 205 -9.12 21.89 -15.85
N LEU A 206 -9.00 22.58 -14.74
CA LEU A 206 -7.81 22.66 -13.90
C LEU A 206 -8.08 22.01 -12.54
N ALA A 207 -7.33 20.96 -12.21
CA ALA A 207 -7.44 20.32 -10.89
C ALA A 207 -6.05 19.95 -10.35
N GLY A 208 -5.68 20.54 -9.20
CA GLY A 208 -4.45 20.26 -8.48
C GLY A 208 -3.19 20.37 -9.36
N GLY A 209 -3.08 21.40 -10.20
CA GLY A 209 -1.93 21.65 -11.08
C GLY A 209 -1.96 20.91 -12.42
N ILE A 210 -3.05 20.24 -12.75
CA ILE A 210 -3.22 19.48 -14.00
C ILE A 210 -4.29 20.14 -14.84
N LEU A 211 -3.90 20.69 -16.00
CA LEU A 211 -4.84 21.20 -17.00
C LEU A 211 -5.29 20.05 -17.88
N LYS A 212 -6.60 19.87 -18.03
CA LYS A 212 -7.27 18.79 -18.78
C LYS A 212 -7.95 19.32 -20.03
N ASP A 213 -8.15 18.46 -21.01
CA ASP A 213 -9.04 18.73 -22.13
C ASP A 213 -10.51 18.40 -21.78
N SER A 214 -11.42 18.64 -22.73
CA SER A 214 -12.86 18.37 -22.58
C SER A 214 -13.20 16.90 -22.29
N ASN A 215 -12.27 15.97 -22.55
CA ASN A 215 -12.43 14.54 -22.28
C ASN A 215 -11.75 14.11 -20.97
N GLY A 216 -11.19 15.08 -20.20
CA GLY A 216 -10.47 14.81 -18.98
C GLY A 216 -9.03 14.29 -19.18
N ARG A 217 -8.47 14.38 -20.40
CA ARG A 217 -7.09 13.99 -20.68
C ARG A 217 -6.14 15.11 -20.26
N PRO A 218 -5.04 14.82 -19.53
CA PRO A 218 -4.04 15.80 -19.18
C PRO A 218 -3.40 16.43 -20.44
N LYS A 219 -3.38 17.77 -20.49
CA LYS A 219 -2.69 18.57 -21.51
C LYS A 219 -1.38 19.14 -20.98
N GLU A 220 -1.43 19.71 -19.80
CA GLU A 220 -0.32 20.43 -19.18
C GLU A 220 -0.26 20.16 -17.69
N TYR A 221 0.95 20.23 -17.16
CA TYR A 221 1.23 20.16 -15.74
C TYR A 221 1.93 21.43 -15.28
N HIS A 222 1.41 22.06 -14.23
CA HIS A 222 2.04 23.22 -13.61
C HIS A 222 2.98 22.74 -12.51
N VAL A 223 4.28 22.86 -12.75
CA VAL A 223 5.33 22.35 -11.85
C VAL A 223 6.07 23.51 -11.19
N LEU A 224 6.05 23.58 -9.88
CA LEU A 224 6.86 24.53 -9.11
C LEU A 224 8.32 24.04 -9.09
N LYS A 225 9.29 24.91 -9.36
CA LYS A 225 10.72 24.55 -9.38
C LYS A 225 11.23 24.05 -8.03
N GLY A 226 10.79 24.67 -6.94
CA GLY A 226 11.09 24.26 -5.57
C GLY A 226 9.91 23.54 -4.91
N HIS A 227 10.16 22.82 -3.82
CA HIS A 227 9.07 22.28 -2.98
C HIS A 227 8.37 23.44 -2.24
N PRO A 228 7.01 23.48 -2.15
CA PRO A 228 6.30 24.58 -1.47
C PRO A 228 6.72 24.80 -0.02
N GLY A 229 7.05 23.72 0.70
CA GLY A 229 7.54 23.75 2.08
C GLY A 229 9.05 24.05 2.22
N ASN A 230 9.76 24.38 1.15
CA ASN A 230 11.18 24.71 1.24
C ASN A 230 11.36 26.18 1.66
N ILE A 231 11.72 26.41 2.91
CA ILE A 231 11.95 27.73 3.50
C ILE A 231 13.12 28.50 2.86
N TYR A 232 14.00 27.80 2.14
CA TYR A 232 15.15 28.39 1.43
C TYR A 232 14.84 28.68 -0.04
N ALA A 233 13.67 28.33 -0.55
CA ALA A 233 13.29 28.60 -1.93
C ALA A 233 13.16 30.11 -2.16
N LYS A 234 13.98 30.65 -3.07
CA LYS A 234 14.04 32.10 -3.34
C LYS A 234 12.94 32.61 -4.25
N SER A 235 12.23 31.74 -4.95
CA SER A 235 11.21 32.15 -5.93
C SER A 235 10.14 31.08 -6.12
N ASN A 236 8.91 31.51 -6.30
CA ASN A 236 7.78 30.71 -6.77
C ASN A 236 7.81 30.66 -8.31
N GLU A 237 8.86 30.09 -8.88
CA GLU A 237 8.95 29.93 -10.33
C GLU A 237 8.25 28.67 -10.78
N TRP A 238 7.36 28.83 -11.74
CA TRP A 238 6.58 27.77 -12.35
C TRP A 238 7.14 27.37 -13.70
N VAL A 239 7.09 26.07 -13.98
CA VAL A 239 7.35 25.49 -15.29
C VAL A 239 6.10 24.78 -15.77
N THR A 240 5.61 25.17 -16.93
CA THR A 240 4.53 24.45 -17.59
C THR A 240 5.12 23.32 -18.41
N VAL A 241 4.71 22.09 -18.13
CA VAL A 241 5.13 20.88 -18.84
C VAL A 241 3.95 20.33 -19.63
N PHE A 242 4.06 20.34 -20.96
CA PHE A 242 3.07 19.67 -21.80
C PHE A 242 3.13 18.16 -21.60
N ALA A 243 1.98 17.52 -21.42
CA ALA A 243 1.89 16.07 -21.21
C ALA A 243 2.51 15.28 -22.39
N TYR A 244 2.32 15.81 -23.60
CA TYR A 244 2.79 15.19 -24.83
C TYR A 244 3.49 16.21 -25.74
N GLY A 245 4.50 15.77 -26.46
CA GLY A 245 5.17 16.56 -27.48
C GLY A 245 4.23 16.83 -28.67
N ALA A 246 4.07 18.10 -29.04
CA ALA A 246 3.11 18.52 -30.05
C ALA A 246 3.34 17.88 -31.45
N LYS A 247 4.61 17.62 -31.82
CA LYS A 247 4.98 17.04 -33.11
C LYS A 247 5.14 15.52 -33.09
N THR A 248 5.62 14.98 -31.98
CA THR A 248 6.04 13.57 -31.88
C THR A 248 5.03 12.70 -31.15
N GLY A 249 4.08 13.31 -30.41
CA GLY A 249 3.22 12.58 -29.49
C GLY A 249 3.95 11.92 -28.31
N ARG A 250 5.28 12.14 -28.16
CA ARG A 250 6.11 11.60 -27.10
C ARG A 250 5.60 12.07 -25.73
N ARG A 251 5.50 11.18 -24.78
CA ARG A 251 5.15 11.53 -23.40
C ARG A 251 6.31 12.29 -22.75
N ASN A 252 6.04 13.49 -22.25
CA ASN A 252 7.03 14.29 -21.53
C ASN A 252 6.90 14.13 -20.00
N MET A 253 5.72 13.74 -19.54
CA MET A 253 5.43 13.51 -18.13
C MET A 253 4.62 12.23 -17.98
N LEU A 254 5.02 11.35 -17.06
CA LEU A 254 4.22 10.23 -16.59
C LEU A 254 3.66 10.63 -15.22
N HIS A 255 2.37 10.47 -15.03
CA HIS A 255 1.68 10.70 -13.77
C HIS A 255 1.26 9.35 -13.20
N LEU A 256 1.91 8.95 -12.14
CA LEU A 256 1.70 7.66 -11.47
C LEU A 256 0.78 7.86 -10.28
N PHE A 257 -0.45 7.38 -10.36
CA PHE A 257 -1.39 7.34 -9.25
C PHE A 257 -2.45 6.26 -9.48
N ARG A 258 -3.05 5.79 -8.41
CA ARG A 258 -4.16 4.84 -8.48
C ARG A 258 -5.47 5.61 -8.63
N LYS A 259 -6.17 5.38 -9.73
CA LYS A 259 -7.49 5.97 -9.97
C LYS A 259 -8.55 5.13 -9.25
N LEU A 260 -9.16 5.67 -8.20
CA LEU A 260 -10.17 5.01 -7.38
C LEU A 260 -11.60 5.44 -7.74
N ARG A 261 -11.75 6.63 -8.35
CA ARG A 261 -13.03 7.17 -8.83
C ARG A 261 -12.91 7.67 -10.26
N VAL A 262 -14.02 7.58 -11.00
CA VAL A 262 -14.11 8.19 -12.34
C VAL A 262 -14.00 9.71 -12.18
N GLY A 263 -13.23 10.36 -13.06
CA GLY A 263 -13.00 11.81 -12.99
C GLY A 263 -11.84 12.23 -12.08
N GLN A 264 -11.29 11.33 -11.26
CA GLN A 264 -10.18 11.64 -10.36
C GLN A 264 -8.92 12.07 -11.12
N SER A 265 -8.36 13.23 -10.76
CA SER A 265 -7.16 13.81 -11.35
C SER A 265 -5.90 13.61 -10.52
N ARG A 266 -6.00 13.45 -9.20
CA ARG A 266 -4.86 13.31 -8.28
C ARG A 266 -5.00 12.04 -7.44
N GLY A 267 -3.87 11.47 -7.03
CA GLY A 267 -3.83 10.28 -6.17
C GLY A 267 -4.04 10.61 -4.69
N VAL A 268 -4.51 9.61 -3.93
CA VAL A 268 -4.72 9.69 -2.48
C VAL A 268 -3.67 8.79 -1.78
N PRO A 269 -3.02 9.27 -0.69
CA PRO A 269 -2.10 8.45 0.09
C PRO A 269 -2.73 7.14 0.55
N ASP A 270 -1.95 6.06 0.51
CA ASP A 270 -2.44 4.73 0.88
C ASP A 270 -2.85 4.64 2.36
N LEU A 271 -2.24 5.47 3.23
CA LEU A 271 -2.56 5.57 4.64
C LEU A 271 -3.83 6.39 4.92
N ALA A 272 -4.40 7.12 3.95
CA ALA A 272 -5.52 8.04 4.18
C ALA A 272 -6.66 7.45 5.03
N PRO A 273 -7.18 6.23 4.77
CA PRO A 273 -8.28 5.66 5.55
C PRO A 273 -7.91 5.24 6.98
N VAL A 274 -6.61 5.15 7.30
CA VAL A 274 -6.11 4.65 8.59
C VAL A 274 -5.33 5.68 9.40
N ILE A 275 -5.19 6.92 8.90
CA ILE A 275 -4.46 8.00 9.59
C ILE A 275 -4.96 8.18 11.02
N GLU A 276 -6.27 8.27 11.21
CA GLU A 276 -6.87 8.47 12.53
C GLU A 276 -6.64 7.28 13.44
N THR A 277 -6.90 6.06 12.95
CA THR A 277 -6.70 4.82 13.71
C THR A 277 -5.24 4.63 14.13
N LEU A 278 -4.28 4.89 13.23
CA LEU A 278 -2.85 4.84 13.54
C LEU A 278 -2.46 5.86 14.62
N LYS A 279 -3.01 7.08 14.54
CA LYS A 279 -2.75 8.12 15.54
C LYS A 279 -3.34 7.78 16.90
N GLN A 280 -4.57 7.24 16.92
CA GLN A 280 -5.22 6.78 18.16
C GLN A 280 -4.46 5.62 18.78
N LEU A 281 -4.03 4.63 17.98
CA LEU A 281 -3.24 3.49 18.47
C LEU A 281 -1.92 3.96 19.06
N GLY A 282 -1.19 4.87 18.40
CA GLY A 282 0.05 5.45 18.92
C GLY A 282 -0.17 6.13 20.28
N ARG A 283 -1.17 7.02 20.37
CA ARG A 283 -1.50 7.68 21.65
C ARG A 283 -1.87 6.70 22.76
N TYR A 284 -2.61 5.66 22.44
CA TYR A 284 -2.98 4.64 23.42
C TYR A 284 -1.74 3.89 23.92
N THR A 285 -0.85 3.49 23.00
CA THR A 285 0.40 2.82 23.34
C THR A 285 1.31 3.71 24.20
N ASP A 286 1.47 4.99 23.83
CA ASP A 286 2.27 5.95 24.61
C ASP A 286 1.69 6.12 26.04
N SER A 287 0.36 6.30 26.14
CA SER A 287 -0.31 6.43 27.43
C SER A 287 -0.19 5.18 28.30
N GLU A 288 -0.16 3.99 27.70
CA GLU A 288 0.02 2.73 28.41
C GLU A 288 1.45 2.57 28.92
N VAL A 289 2.44 2.98 28.12
CA VAL A 289 3.86 3.04 28.53
C VAL A 289 4.04 4.03 29.70
N ASP A 290 3.48 5.23 29.59
CA ASP A 290 3.53 6.24 30.65
C ASP A 290 2.89 5.70 31.94
N ALA A 291 1.73 5.06 31.83
CA ALA A 291 1.06 4.46 32.99
C ALA A 291 1.87 3.31 33.60
N ALA A 292 2.54 2.49 32.78
CA ALA A 292 3.44 1.43 33.26
C ALA A 292 4.67 2.01 33.98
N VAL A 293 5.24 3.09 33.45
CA VAL A 293 6.35 3.81 34.11
C VAL A 293 5.90 4.39 35.44
N ILE A 294 4.76 5.11 35.46
CA ILE A 294 4.22 5.68 36.71
C ILE A 294 3.91 4.58 37.73
N SER A 295 3.34 3.45 37.33
CA SER A 295 3.05 2.34 38.21
C SER A 295 4.31 1.62 38.74
N SER A 296 5.44 1.77 38.05
CA SER A 296 6.74 1.27 38.53
C SER A 296 7.32 2.10 39.70
N PHE A 297 6.90 3.38 39.79
CA PHE A 297 7.21 4.20 40.95
C PHE A 297 6.19 3.93 42.03
N PHE A 298 6.65 3.42 43.18
CA PHE A 298 5.80 3.18 44.31
C PHE A 298 5.29 4.52 44.88
N THR A 299 4.09 4.94 44.45
CA THR A 299 3.51 6.23 44.90
C THR A 299 2.66 5.98 46.12
N VAL A 300 3.11 6.50 47.26
CA VAL A 300 2.43 6.44 48.53
C VAL A 300 1.88 7.84 48.85
N PHE A 301 0.57 7.93 49.10
CA PHE A 301 -0.04 9.14 49.61
C PHE A 301 -0.21 8.98 51.13
N ILE A 302 0.37 9.85 51.91
CA ILE A 302 0.16 9.93 53.35
C ILE A 302 -1.09 10.80 53.56
N LYS A 303 -2.18 10.21 54.03
CA LYS A 303 -3.38 10.94 54.44
C LYS A 303 -3.23 11.32 55.90
N SER A 304 -3.31 12.61 56.21
CA SER A 304 -3.35 13.13 57.57
C SER A 304 -4.76 13.67 57.86
N GLU A 305 -5.42 13.15 58.89
CA GLU A 305 -6.67 13.74 59.39
C GLU A 305 -6.34 14.96 60.23
N TYR A 306 -6.37 16.13 59.58
CA TYR A 306 -6.36 17.40 60.32
C TYR A 306 -7.70 17.57 61.04
N HIS A 307 -7.70 17.62 62.34
CA HIS A 307 -8.85 18.04 63.12
C HIS A 307 -9.16 19.50 62.76
N ALA A 308 -10.39 19.74 62.30
CA ALA A 308 -10.91 21.05 62.04
C ALA A 308 -10.92 21.89 63.32
N GLY A 309 -9.84 22.58 63.60
CA GLY A 309 -9.70 23.42 64.79
C GLY A 309 -8.40 24.23 64.88
N MET A 310 -7.40 23.91 64.05
CA MET A 310 -6.18 24.72 63.98
C MET A 310 -6.11 25.48 62.68
N SER A 311 -6.28 26.79 62.77
CA SER A 311 -6.12 27.74 61.68
C SER A 311 -4.69 27.68 61.14
N PRO A 312 -4.47 27.63 59.80
CA PRO A 312 -3.14 27.55 59.22
C PRO A 312 -2.42 28.90 59.16
N MET A 313 -2.72 29.83 60.04
CA MET A 313 -2.13 31.16 60.05
C MET A 313 -1.61 31.56 61.44
N GLN A 314 -0.50 30.95 61.82
CA GLN A 314 0.43 31.64 62.72
C GLN A 314 1.81 31.60 62.10
N PRO A 315 2.47 32.76 61.86
CA PRO A 315 3.87 32.79 61.48
C PRO A 315 4.65 32.30 62.72
N THR A 316 5.32 31.15 62.56
CA THR A 316 6.24 30.63 63.58
C THR A 316 7.42 31.60 63.65
N THR A 317 7.45 32.35 64.72
CA THR A 317 8.64 33.07 65.22
C THR A 317 9.75 32.00 65.40
N GLU A 318 10.89 32.26 64.79
CA GLU A 318 12.10 31.47 64.93
C GLU A 318 12.51 31.33 66.41
N ILE A 319 12.33 30.15 66.94
CA ILE A 319 13.10 29.71 68.10
C ILE A 319 13.84 28.48 67.61
N GLY A 320 15.16 28.58 67.55
CA GLY A 320 16.14 27.63 67.05
C GLY A 320 15.83 26.15 67.29
N GLY A 321 15.14 25.54 66.39
CA GLY A 321 14.86 24.11 66.37
C GLY A 321 14.72 23.62 64.94
N LYS A 322 15.55 22.67 64.59
CA LYS A 322 15.66 22.00 63.29
C LYS A 322 14.32 21.89 62.58
N SER A 323 14.28 22.42 61.34
CA SER A 323 13.23 22.18 60.36
C SER A 323 12.88 20.69 60.36
N THR A 324 11.64 20.37 60.69
CA THR A 324 11.06 19.03 60.54
C THR A 324 10.44 18.85 59.16
N ASP A 325 11.09 19.38 58.14
CA ASP A 325 10.84 18.92 56.78
C ASP A 325 11.42 17.53 56.65
N LYS A 326 10.60 16.54 57.01
CA LYS A 326 10.90 15.15 56.73
C LYS A 326 10.77 14.97 55.18
N ASP A 327 11.87 15.18 54.51
CA ASP A 327 12.07 14.73 53.13
C ASP A 327 11.99 13.20 53.14
N TYR A 328 10.82 12.63 52.86
CA TYR A 328 10.63 11.19 52.73
C TYR A 328 11.34 10.71 51.46
N LYS A 329 12.59 10.33 51.56
CA LYS A 329 13.34 9.68 50.46
C LYS A 329 12.94 8.21 50.41
N MET A 330 12.15 7.86 49.38
CA MET A 330 11.81 6.47 49.12
C MET A 330 12.95 5.78 48.36
N GLY A 331 13.51 4.73 48.96
CA GLY A 331 14.45 3.81 48.37
C GLY A 331 13.91 2.38 48.41
N SER A 332 14.51 1.47 47.67
CA SER A 332 14.15 0.04 47.72
C SER A 332 14.25 -0.48 49.17
N GLY A 333 13.13 -0.91 49.75
CA GLY A 333 13.07 -1.40 51.12
C GLY A 333 12.97 -0.30 52.21
N ALA A 334 12.59 0.94 51.87
CA ALA A 334 12.38 2.01 52.83
C ALA A 334 11.19 1.70 53.74
N ILE A 335 11.41 1.78 55.07
CA ILE A 335 10.36 1.73 56.09
C ILE A 335 10.01 3.16 56.43
N LEU A 336 8.73 3.53 56.26
CA LEU A 336 8.20 4.84 56.58
C LEU A 336 7.58 4.81 58.00
N ASP A 337 8.12 5.58 58.95
CA ASP A 337 7.49 5.82 60.24
C ASP A 337 6.39 6.90 60.06
N LEU A 338 5.15 6.50 60.30
CA LEU A 338 3.99 7.38 60.22
C LEU A 338 3.73 8.04 61.57
N LEU A 339 3.26 9.28 61.54
CA LEU A 339 2.78 9.97 62.72
C LEU A 339 1.42 9.39 63.17
N PRO A 340 1.04 9.52 64.45
CA PRO A 340 -0.30 9.17 64.89
C PRO A 340 -1.36 9.92 64.07
N ASN A 341 -2.31 9.21 63.51
CA ASN A 341 -3.37 9.68 62.61
C ASN A 341 -2.95 9.91 61.12
N GLU A 342 -1.83 9.38 60.70
CA GLU A 342 -1.48 9.27 59.29
C GLU A 342 -1.79 7.87 58.81
N ASP A 343 -2.43 7.79 57.64
CA ASP A 343 -2.74 6.54 56.95
C ASP A 343 -2.09 6.52 55.57
N ILE A 344 -1.72 5.33 55.12
CA ILE A 344 -1.10 5.15 53.82
C ILE A 344 -2.16 4.77 52.79
N SER A 345 -2.27 5.58 51.74
CA SER A 345 -3.03 5.21 50.57
C SER A 345 -2.09 5.00 49.40
N THR A 346 -2.04 3.78 48.87
CA THR A 346 -1.28 3.48 47.67
C THR A 346 -2.14 3.74 46.42
N ALA A 347 -1.63 4.54 45.49
CA ALA A 347 -2.26 4.63 44.19
C ALA A 347 -1.96 3.33 43.40
N ASN A 348 -2.96 2.48 43.26
CA ASN A 348 -2.88 1.33 42.39
C ASN A 348 -3.64 1.66 41.09
N PRO A 349 -2.96 1.98 39.98
CA PRO A 349 -3.63 2.32 38.71
C PRO A 349 -4.26 1.11 38.01
N GLY A 350 -4.33 -0.06 38.67
CA GLY A 350 -4.95 -1.27 38.10
C GLY A 350 -4.19 -1.84 36.89
N ARG A 351 -2.87 -1.75 36.94
CA ARG A 351 -1.98 -2.22 35.86
C ARG A 351 -1.25 -3.51 36.24
N PRO A 352 -0.90 -4.42 35.32
CA PRO A 352 -0.99 -4.32 33.85
C PRO A 352 -2.44 -4.44 33.35
N ASN A 353 -2.75 -3.72 32.25
CA ASN A 353 -4.06 -3.79 31.59
C ASN A 353 -4.18 -5.12 30.83
N GLN A 354 -4.94 -6.06 31.35
CA GLN A 354 -5.14 -7.39 30.75
C GLN A 354 -5.79 -7.34 29.36
N THR A 355 -6.44 -6.24 29.00
CA THR A 355 -7.11 -6.07 27.71
C THR A 355 -6.25 -5.35 26.67
N PHE A 356 -5.02 -4.93 27.02
CA PHE A 356 -4.13 -4.17 26.14
C PHE A 356 -3.86 -4.89 24.82
N ASP A 357 -3.38 -6.13 24.90
CA ASP A 357 -3.06 -6.93 23.71
C ASP A 357 -4.27 -7.12 22.81
N GLY A 358 -5.42 -7.50 23.37
CA GLY A 358 -6.65 -7.70 22.61
C GLY A 358 -7.11 -6.45 21.86
N PHE A 359 -6.97 -5.27 22.47
CA PHE A 359 -7.35 -4.01 21.86
C PHE A 359 -6.37 -3.60 20.74
N VAL A 360 -5.06 -3.69 20.98
CA VAL A 360 -4.02 -3.41 19.98
C VAL A 360 -4.16 -4.34 18.77
N LEU A 361 -4.41 -5.64 19.01
CA LEU A 361 -4.64 -6.62 17.96
C LEU A 361 -5.88 -6.30 17.13
N ALA A 362 -6.98 -5.89 17.77
CA ALA A 362 -8.22 -5.54 17.07
C ALA A 362 -8.03 -4.32 16.14
N LEU A 363 -7.37 -3.26 16.61
CA LEU A 363 -7.06 -2.09 15.79
C LEU A 363 -6.06 -2.42 14.68
N SER A 364 -5.02 -3.21 14.96
CA SER A 364 -4.03 -3.62 13.97
C SER A 364 -4.68 -4.45 12.84
N ARG A 365 -5.68 -5.30 13.15
CA ARG A 365 -6.44 -6.02 12.14
C ARG A 365 -7.25 -5.07 11.24
N GLN A 366 -7.91 -4.04 11.80
CA GLN A 366 -8.62 -3.03 11.01
C GLN A 366 -7.68 -2.27 10.09
N ILE A 367 -6.50 -1.88 10.57
CA ILE A 367 -5.45 -1.24 9.78
C ILE A 367 -5.01 -2.18 8.65
N GLY A 368 -4.77 -3.45 8.95
CA GLY A 368 -4.38 -4.47 7.96
C GLY A 368 -5.41 -4.61 6.83
N VAL A 369 -6.70 -4.70 7.19
CA VAL A 369 -7.80 -4.79 6.21
C VAL A 369 -7.81 -3.57 5.28
N ALA A 370 -7.69 -2.36 5.82
CA ALA A 370 -7.71 -1.14 5.02
C ALA A 370 -6.47 -1.01 4.11
N LEU A 371 -5.33 -1.54 4.55
CA LEU A 371 -4.07 -1.54 3.78
C LEU A 371 -3.91 -2.76 2.87
N GLU A 372 -4.91 -3.65 2.81
CA GLU A 372 -4.84 -4.90 2.03
C GLU A 372 -3.63 -5.79 2.45
N LEU A 373 -3.25 -5.75 3.74
CA LEU A 373 -2.18 -6.55 4.33
C LEU A 373 -2.77 -7.49 5.39
N PRO A 374 -2.58 -8.81 5.28
CA PRO A 374 -2.88 -9.73 6.36
C PRO A 374 -2.20 -9.32 7.66
N PHE A 375 -2.87 -9.58 8.79
CA PHE A 375 -2.39 -9.20 10.11
C PHE A 375 -0.99 -9.74 10.39
N GLU A 376 -0.72 -10.99 10.06
CA GLU A 376 0.55 -11.67 10.28
C GLU A 376 1.71 -10.98 9.55
N ILE A 377 1.43 -10.44 8.37
CA ILE A 377 2.41 -9.71 7.56
C ILE A 377 2.59 -8.28 8.08
N LEU A 378 1.50 -7.63 8.51
CA LEU A 378 1.55 -6.27 9.03
C LEU A 378 2.38 -6.17 10.30
N VAL A 379 2.14 -7.07 11.27
CA VAL A 379 2.84 -7.08 12.56
C VAL A 379 4.06 -8.01 12.57
N LYS A 380 4.30 -8.74 11.48
CA LYS A 380 5.39 -9.74 11.33
C LYS A 380 5.39 -10.80 12.42
N HIS A 381 4.19 -11.24 12.81
CA HIS A 381 3.96 -12.21 13.88
C HIS A 381 3.23 -13.44 13.34
N PHE A 382 3.93 -14.57 13.25
CA PHE A 382 3.47 -15.80 12.64
C PHE A 382 3.26 -16.88 13.71
N THR A 383 2.21 -16.72 14.53
CA THR A 383 1.80 -17.74 15.54
C THR A 383 0.70 -18.65 15.00
N ALA A 384 0.14 -18.35 13.83
CA ALA A 384 -0.89 -19.16 13.21
C ALA A 384 -0.33 -20.51 12.71
N SER A 385 -1.21 -21.51 12.54
CA SER A 385 -0.85 -22.77 11.90
C SER A 385 -0.23 -22.54 10.50
N TYR A 386 0.58 -23.49 10.05
CA TYR A 386 1.19 -23.47 8.72
C TYR A 386 0.18 -23.17 7.61
N SER A 387 -1.00 -23.80 7.67
CA SER A 387 -2.08 -23.61 6.68
C SER A 387 -2.62 -22.19 6.69
N ALA A 388 -2.81 -21.58 7.87
CA ALA A 388 -3.29 -20.22 8.01
C ALA A 388 -2.24 -19.19 7.53
N ALA A 389 -0.97 -19.38 7.90
CA ALA A 389 0.13 -18.53 7.43
C ALA A 389 0.28 -18.59 5.90
N ARG A 390 0.15 -19.78 5.31
CA ARG A 390 0.17 -19.97 3.85
C ARG A 390 -1.01 -19.27 3.17
N ALA A 391 -2.21 -19.37 3.72
CA ALA A 391 -3.40 -18.71 3.19
C ALA A 391 -3.23 -17.17 3.21
N ALA A 392 -2.71 -16.62 4.31
CA ALA A 392 -2.42 -15.19 4.43
C ALA A 392 -1.39 -14.71 3.40
N LEU A 393 -0.32 -15.48 3.18
CA LEU A 393 0.69 -15.15 2.16
C LEU A 393 0.13 -15.22 0.74
N LEU A 394 -0.73 -16.20 0.42
CA LEU A 394 -1.37 -16.30 -0.90
C LEU A 394 -2.32 -15.14 -1.17
N GLU A 395 -3.08 -14.68 -0.16
CA GLU A 395 -3.96 -13.52 -0.27
C GLU A 395 -3.16 -12.23 -0.50
N ALA A 396 -2.11 -12.01 0.30
CA ALA A 396 -1.21 -10.88 0.10
C ALA A 396 -0.54 -10.90 -1.28
N TRP A 397 -0.18 -12.10 -1.76
CA TRP A 397 0.45 -12.24 -3.07
C TRP A 397 -0.44 -11.79 -4.22
N ARG A 398 -1.75 -12.09 -4.18
CA ARG A 398 -2.72 -11.61 -5.18
C ARG A 398 -2.72 -10.07 -5.25
N PHE A 399 -2.73 -9.42 -4.09
CA PHE A 399 -2.64 -7.97 -4.01
C PHE A 399 -1.31 -7.46 -4.60
N TYR A 400 -0.17 -8.07 -4.23
CA TYR A 400 1.15 -7.64 -4.73
C TYR A 400 1.26 -7.78 -6.24
N MET A 401 0.76 -8.87 -6.81
CA MET A 401 0.75 -9.06 -8.27
C MET A 401 -0.10 -8.01 -8.99
N GLY A 402 -1.25 -7.66 -8.46
CA GLY A 402 -2.09 -6.59 -9.01
C GLY A 402 -1.39 -5.22 -8.98
N ARG A 403 -0.69 -4.91 -7.89
CA ARG A 403 0.07 -3.65 -7.76
C ARG A 403 1.31 -3.63 -8.64
N ARG A 404 1.99 -4.76 -8.79
CA ARG A 404 3.13 -4.92 -9.71
C ARG A 404 2.70 -4.67 -11.14
N LYS A 405 1.61 -5.31 -11.56
CA LYS A 405 1.04 -5.11 -12.91
C LYS A 405 0.66 -3.65 -13.17
N TRP A 406 0.08 -2.99 -12.18
CA TRP A 406 -0.19 -1.56 -12.28
C TRP A 406 1.10 -0.74 -12.49
N LEU A 407 2.17 -0.98 -11.69
CA LEU A 407 3.45 -0.27 -11.83
C LEU A 407 4.11 -0.53 -13.19
N GLU A 408 4.04 -1.78 -13.67
CA GLU A 408 4.48 -2.16 -15.02
C GLU A 408 3.81 -1.29 -16.09
N ASP A 409 2.48 -1.15 -16.02
CA ASP A 409 1.69 -0.45 -17.05
C ASP A 409 1.86 1.07 -16.98
N VAL A 410 2.05 1.66 -15.78
CA VAL A 410 2.13 3.14 -15.64
C VAL A 410 3.55 3.68 -15.69
N LEU A 411 4.58 2.88 -15.38
CA LEU A 411 5.99 3.30 -15.36
C LEU A 411 6.86 2.48 -16.33
N CYS A 412 6.93 1.16 -16.14
CA CYS A 412 7.95 0.36 -16.82
C CYS A 412 7.74 0.34 -18.33
N LYS A 413 6.54 0.00 -18.81
CA LYS A 413 6.21 -0.01 -20.23
C LYS A 413 6.34 1.35 -20.92
N PRO A 414 5.82 2.46 -20.35
CA PRO A 414 6.04 3.78 -20.94
C PRO A 414 7.51 4.19 -21.06
N VAL A 415 8.32 3.88 -20.04
CA VAL A 415 9.76 4.16 -20.08
C VAL A 415 10.45 3.27 -21.11
N TYR A 416 10.09 1.99 -21.18
CA TYR A 416 10.60 1.07 -22.20
C TYR A 416 10.27 1.53 -23.63
N GLU A 417 9.06 2.00 -23.87
CA GLU A 417 8.66 2.57 -25.18
C GLU A 417 9.52 3.80 -25.53
N LEU A 418 9.74 4.70 -24.59
CA LEU A 418 10.56 5.91 -24.80
C LEU A 418 12.02 5.54 -25.10
N TRP A 419 12.58 4.62 -24.34
CA TRP A 419 13.94 4.12 -24.52
C TRP A 419 14.08 3.37 -25.85
N MET A 420 13.16 2.46 -26.18
CA MET A 420 13.18 1.71 -27.45
C MET A 420 13.10 2.65 -28.66
N THR A 421 12.29 3.70 -28.57
CA THR A 421 12.20 4.71 -29.63
C THR A 421 13.55 5.38 -29.88
N GLU A 422 14.29 5.70 -28.81
CA GLU A 422 15.63 6.27 -28.93
C GLU A 422 16.65 5.24 -29.45
N ALA A 423 16.63 4.02 -28.90
CA ALA A 423 17.56 2.95 -29.30
C ALA A 423 17.45 2.59 -30.78
N VAL A 424 16.22 2.54 -31.31
CA VAL A 424 15.96 2.31 -32.74
C VAL A 424 16.37 3.51 -33.58
N ALA A 425 16.08 4.74 -33.13
CA ALA A 425 16.49 5.96 -33.83
C ALA A 425 18.01 6.12 -33.91
N MET A 426 18.74 5.62 -32.92
CA MET A 426 20.21 5.58 -32.90
C MET A 426 20.80 4.41 -33.70
N GLY A 427 19.99 3.48 -34.19
CA GLY A 427 20.44 2.29 -34.91
C GLY A 427 21.07 1.21 -34.01
N ARG A 428 20.93 1.31 -32.66
CA ARG A 428 21.45 0.32 -31.72
C ARG A 428 20.62 -0.97 -31.72
N ILE A 429 19.32 -0.82 -31.95
CA ILE A 429 18.36 -1.91 -32.13
C ILE A 429 17.78 -1.82 -33.52
N VAL A 430 17.80 -2.92 -34.24
CA VAL A 430 17.22 -3.01 -35.60
C VAL A 430 15.76 -3.46 -35.45
N ALA A 431 14.83 -2.56 -35.73
CA ALA A 431 13.38 -2.80 -35.68
C ALA A 431 12.70 -2.17 -36.90
N PRO A 432 12.66 -2.83 -38.06
CA PRO A 432 12.06 -2.31 -39.26
C PRO A 432 10.57 -1.96 -39.07
N GLY A 433 10.16 -0.76 -39.49
CA GLY A 433 8.78 -0.30 -39.33
C GLY A 433 8.40 0.25 -37.95
N PHE A 434 9.28 0.21 -36.96
CA PHE A 434 8.99 0.66 -35.60
C PHE A 434 8.69 2.18 -35.51
N LEU A 435 9.48 3.02 -36.18
CA LEU A 435 9.35 4.48 -36.06
C LEU A 435 8.25 5.06 -36.98
N ASN A 436 8.12 4.55 -38.18
CA ASN A 436 7.28 5.13 -39.24
C ASN A 436 6.31 4.12 -39.88
N GLY A 437 6.21 2.92 -39.29
CA GLY A 437 5.34 1.85 -39.78
C GLY A 437 3.96 1.85 -39.13
N ASP A 438 3.26 0.75 -39.38
CA ASP A 438 1.96 0.48 -38.78
C ASP A 438 2.10 0.44 -37.22
N PRO A 439 1.18 1.07 -36.47
CA PRO A 439 1.13 0.93 -35.01
C PRO A 439 1.17 -0.51 -34.50
N LEU A 440 0.64 -1.47 -35.27
CA LEU A 440 0.68 -2.89 -34.95
C LEU A 440 2.11 -3.43 -34.87
N ILE A 441 2.98 -3.03 -35.84
CA ILE A 441 4.40 -3.40 -35.85
C ILE A 441 5.11 -2.84 -34.61
N LYS A 442 4.83 -1.57 -34.28
CA LYS A 442 5.38 -0.94 -33.08
C LYS A 442 4.97 -1.70 -31.81
N MET A 443 3.70 -2.06 -31.68
CA MET A 443 3.19 -2.82 -30.53
C MET A 443 3.82 -4.22 -30.47
N ALA A 444 4.02 -4.89 -31.61
CA ALA A 444 4.65 -6.20 -31.67
C ALA A 444 6.08 -6.20 -31.12
N TYR A 445 6.87 -5.14 -31.40
CA TYR A 445 8.22 -4.99 -30.83
C TYR A 445 8.24 -4.57 -29.37
N LEU A 446 7.16 -3.95 -28.84
CA LEU A 446 7.09 -3.47 -27.46
C LEU A 446 6.56 -4.51 -26.49
N GLY A 447 6.27 -5.72 -26.95
CA GLY A 447 5.88 -6.83 -26.08
C GLY A 447 6.91 -7.03 -24.97
N SER A 448 6.47 -7.04 -23.72
CA SER A 448 7.36 -7.11 -22.56
C SER A 448 6.66 -7.65 -21.34
N GLU A 449 7.38 -8.45 -20.59
CA GLU A 449 7.03 -8.93 -19.27
C GLU A 449 8.01 -8.35 -18.24
N TRP A 450 7.54 -8.15 -17.02
CA TRP A 450 8.37 -7.57 -15.96
C TRP A 450 8.39 -8.47 -14.74
N THR A 451 9.52 -9.12 -14.54
CA THR A 451 9.72 -10.05 -13.44
C THR A 451 10.13 -9.30 -12.18
N GLY A 452 9.41 -9.52 -11.09
CA GLY A 452 9.71 -8.94 -9.79
C GLY A 452 10.06 -10.00 -8.75
N PRO A 453 10.02 -9.66 -7.44
CA PRO A 453 10.31 -10.59 -6.36
C PRO A 453 9.46 -11.86 -6.45
N SER A 454 10.02 -13.00 -6.06
CA SER A 454 9.29 -14.25 -5.90
C SER A 454 8.38 -14.19 -4.67
N LYS A 455 7.39 -15.09 -4.62
CA LYS A 455 6.47 -15.17 -3.48
C LYS A 455 7.11 -15.65 -2.17
N GLY A 456 8.37 -16.13 -2.24
CA GLY A 456 9.00 -16.86 -1.16
C GLY A 456 8.48 -18.29 -1.04
N GLN A 457 9.17 -19.11 -0.28
CA GLN A 457 8.84 -20.52 -0.05
C GLN A 457 8.79 -20.76 1.45
N ILE A 458 7.73 -21.44 1.93
CA ILE A 458 7.63 -21.85 3.32
C ILE A 458 8.20 -23.27 3.48
N ASP A 459 7.91 -24.15 2.51
CA ASP A 459 8.42 -25.51 2.41
C ASP A 459 8.99 -25.72 1.00
N GLU A 460 10.30 -25.56 0.88
CA GLU A 460 11.00 -25.59 -0.39
C GLU A 460 10.82 -26.93 -1.12
N LEU A 461 10.87 -28.05 -0.37
CA LEU A 461 10.74 -29.38 -0.96
C LEU A 461 9.36 -29.62 -1.57
N LYS A 462 8.29 -29.27 -0.83
CA LYS A 462 6.92 -29.41 -1.32
C LYS A 462 6.63 -28.51 -2.51
N GLU A 463 7.16 -27.28 -2.49
CA GLU A 463 6.97 -26.31 -3.59
C GLU A 463 7.70 -26.77 -4.86
N VAL A 464 8.94 -27.31 -4.74
CA VAL A 464 9.70 -27.85 -5.89
C VAL A 464 9.03 -29.10 -6.45
N ASN A 465 8.56 -30.03 -5.61
CA ASN A 465 7.82 -31.22 -6.06
C ASN A 465 6.51 -30.84 -6.76
N ALA A 466 5.83 -29.81 -6.28
CA ALA A 466 4.63 -29.31 -6.93
C ALA A 466 4.95 -28.64 -8.28
N ALA A 467 6.09 -27.95 -8.41
CA ALA A 467 6.56 -27.38 -9.67
C ALA A 467 6.90 -28.49 -10.69
N GLU A 468 7.61 -29.55 -10.27
CA GLU A 468 7.89 -30.72 -11.11
C GLU A 468 6.59 -31.32 -11.67
N LYS A 469 5.59 -31.58 -10.83
CA LYS A 469 4.30 -32.10 -11.27
C LYS A 469 3.56 -31.18 -12.24
N ARG A 470 3.63 -29.85 -12.04
CA ARG A 470 3.01 -28.88 -12.97
C ARG A 470 3.71 -28.87 -14.32
N LEU A 471 5.05 -29.00 -14.34
CA LEU A 471 5.84 -29.13 -15.57
C LEU A 471 5.49 -30.42 -16.32
N ASP A 472 5.44 -31.55 -15.62
CA ASP A 472 5.08 -32.85 -16.20
C ASP A 472 3.68 -32.85 -16.82
N LEU A 473 2.72 -32.15 -16.18
CA LEU A 473 1.36 -32.00 -16.68
C LEU A 473 1.19 -30.85 -17.70
N THR A 474 2.27 -30.23 -18.12
CA THR A 474 2.28 -29.07 -19.06
C THR A 474 1.36 -27.91 -18.64
N LEU A 475 1.17 -27.72 -17.32
CA LEU A 475 0.39 -26.61 -16.75
C LEU A 475 1.21 -25.31 -16.63
N THR A 476 2.53 -25.40 -16.76
CA THR A 476 3.47 -24.29 -16.62
C THR A 476 4.72 -24.55 -17.46
N THR A 477 5.59 -23.56 -17.56
CA THR A 477 6.88 -23.64 -18.25
C THR A 477 8.03 -23.51 -17.27
N HIS A 478 9.23 -23.98 -17.66
CA HIS A 478 10.45 -23.79 -16.86
C HIS A 478 10.75 -22.31 -16.60
N SER A 479 10.44 -21.44 -17.55
CA SER A 479 10.61 -19.98 -17.41
C SER A 479 9.70 -19.42 -16.31
N GLU A 480 8.41 -19.79 -16.34
CA GLU A 480 7.42 -19.34 -15.34
C GLU A 480 7.76 -19.87 -13.94
N GLU A 481 8.09 -21.16 -13.79
CA GLU A 481 8.48 -21.74 -12.50
C GLU A 481 9.77 -21.12 -11.95
N THR A 482 10.76 -20.88 -12.81
CA THR A 482 12.01 -20.23 -12.39
C THR A 482 11.74 -18.80 -11.90
N ALA A 483 10.92 -18.05 -12.61
CA ALA A 483 10.54 -16.70 -12.21
C ALA A 483 9.72 -16.73 -10.90
N ALA A 484 8.76 -17.65 -10.76
CA ALA A 484 7.91 -17.77 -9.58
C ALA A 484 8.67 -18.20 -8.33
N LEU A 485 9.57 -19.18 -8.44
CA LEU A 485 10.29 -19.75 -7.29
C LEU A 485 11.50 -18.92 -6.88
N THR A 486 12.24 -18.35 -7.84
CA THR A 486 13.52 -17.70 -7.57
C THR A 486 13.60 -16.22 -7.97
N GLY A 487 12.61 -15.71 -8.69
CA GLY A 487 12.68 -14.37 -9.31
C GLY A 487 13.78 -14.27 -10.39
N GLY A 488 14.29 -15.40 -10.85
CA GLY A 488 15.36 -15.49 -11.86
C GLY A 488 14.82 -15.71 -13.27
N ASP A 489 15.75 -15.72 -14.23
CA ASP A 489 15.50 -15.97 -15.64
C ASP A 489 16.04 -17.34 -16.04
N TRP A 490 15.17 -18.23 -16.52
CA TRP A 490 15.52 -19.58 -16.93
C TRP A 490 16.47 -19.57 -18.14
N GLU A 491 16.25 -18.68 -19.10
CA GLU A 491 17.06 -18.59 -20.31
C GLU A 491 18.51 -18.15 -20.04
N GLN A 492 18.73 -17.38 -18.97
CA GLN A 492 20.08 -17.06 -18.50
C GLN A 492 20.68 -18.20 -17.67
N LYS A 493 19.87 -18.91 -16.88
CA LYS A 493 20.34 -20.01 -16.02
C LYS A 493 20.66 -21.26 -16.82
N PHE A 494 19.88 -21.59 -17.84
CA PHE A 494 20.03 -22.84 -18.59
C PHE A 494 21.37 -22.97 -19.31
N PRO A 495 21.88 -21.98 -20.08
CA PRO A 495 23.19 -22.04 -20.69
C PRO A 495 24.32 -22.16 -19.66
N GLN A 496 24.21 -21.47 -18.54
CA GLN A 496 25.18 -21.58 -17.45
C GLN A 496 25.20 -23.00 -16.88
N ARG A 497 24.02 -23.57 -16.59
CA ARG A 497 23.92 -24.95 -16.11
C ARG A 497 24.47 -25.96 -17.12
N ALA A 498 24.16 -25.80 -18.41
CA ALA A 498 24.71 -26.68 -19.47
C ALA A 498 26.25 -26.63 -19.50
N LYS A 499 26.85 -25.46 -19.33
CA LYS A 499 28.29 -25.27 -19.19
C LYS A 499 28.84 -25.99 -17.95
N GLU A 500 28.19 -25.85 -16.80
CA GLU A 500 28.59 -26.49 -15.55
C GLU A 500 28.50 -28.02 -15.65
N GLU A 501 27.44 -28.56 -16.25
CA GLU A 501 27.31 -30.02 -16.48
C GLU A 501 28.40 -30.55 -17.41
N LYS A 502 28.74 -29.78 -18.46
CA LYS A 502 29.87 -30.13 -19.34
C LYS A 502 31.17 -30.12 -18.55
N MET A 503 31.44 -29.11 -17.76
CA MET A 503 32.65 -29.02 -16.92
C MET A 503 32.73 -30.17 -15.91
N LYS A 504 31.61 -30.59 -15.31
CA LYS A 504 31.55 -31.76 -14.42
C LYS A 504 31.90 -33.05 -15.16
N LYS A 505 31.37 -33.25 -16.37
CA LYS A 505 31.69 -34.40 -17.21
C LYS A 505 33.17 -34.41 -17.59
N ASP A 506 33.71 -33.28 -18.01
CA ASP A 506 35.10 -33.13 -18.41
C ASP A 506 36.07 -33.34 -17.23
N ALA A 507 35.66 -33.00 -16.01
CA ALA A 507 36.41 -33.23 -14.77
C ALA A 507 36.25 -34.64 -14.19
N GLY A 508 35.54 -35.56 -14.87
CA GLY A 508 35.29 -36.90 -14.37
C GLY A 508 34.36 -36.99 -13.16
N MET A 509 33.70 -35.88 -12.78
CA MET A 509 32.66 -35.87 -11.77
C MET A 509 31.35 -36.37 -12.41
N GLY A 510 31.26 -37.66 -12.69
CA GLY A 510 30.06 -38.27 -13.25
C GLY A 510 28.86 -38.09 -12.32
N ALA A 511 27.66 -38.04 -12.89
CA ALA A 511 26.40 -37.95 -12.15
C ALA A 511 26.40 -38.96 -11.00
N VAL A 512 26.17 -38.46 -9.77
CA VAL A 512 25.77 -39.32 -8.66
C VAL A 512 24.52 -40.05 -9.15
N PRO A 513 24.50 -41.43 -9.17
CA PRO A 513 23.28 -42.14 -9.54
C PRO A 513 22.13 -41.59 -8.73
N LYS A 514 21.02 -41.16 -9.37
CA LYS A 514 19.78 -40.91 -8.65
C LYS A 514 19.54 -42.13 -7.77
N ALA A 515 19.52 -41.92 -6.47
CA ALA A 515 19.09 -42.97 -5.56
C ALA A 515 17.73 -43.44 -6.06
N THR A 516 17.69 -44.69 -6.52
CA THR A 516 16.46 -45.35 -6.93
C THR A 516 15.48 -45.18 -5.80
N ASP A 517 14.30 -44.62 -6.10
CA ASP A 517 13.19 -44.47 -5.22
C ASP A 517 12.97 -45.73 -4.39
N LYS A 518 13.42 -45.72 -3.14
CA LYS A 518 12.77 -46.53 -2.12
C LYS A 518 11.51 -45.72 -1.75
N PRO A 519 10.32 -46.33 -1.85
CA PRO A 519 9.12 -45.67 -1.35
C PRO A 519 9.39 -45.29 0.10
N ALA A 520 9.23 -43.99 0.39
CA ALA A 520 9.24 -43.48 1.76
C ALA A 520 8.19 -44.28 2.54
N PRO A 521 8.50 -44.74 3.77
CA PRO A 521 7.48 -45.32 4.60
C PRO A 521 6.34 -44.31 4.78
N ASP A 522 5.12 -44.75 4.54
CA ASP A 522 3.91 -43.97 4.80
C ASP A 522 4.01 -43.34 6.19
N GLN A 523 4.31 -42.05 6.24
CA GLN A 523 3.99 -41.23 7.39
C GLN A 523 2.46 -41.13 7.41
N LYS A 524 1.84 -41.93 8.25
CA LYS A 524 0.47 -41.74 8.68
C LYS A 524 0.39 -40.30 9.18
N ASP A 525 -0.48 -39.54 8.59
CA ASP A 525 -0.86 -38.22 9.05
C ASP A 525 -1.39 -38.37 10.49
N ASP A 526 -0.64 -37.87 11.47
CA ASP A 526 -1.08 -37.68 12.86
C ASP A 526 -2.04 -36.47 12.96
N GLU A 527 -3.08 -36.45 12.12
CA GLU A 527 -4.14 -35.43 12.18
C GLU A 527 -5.34 -35.84 13.07
N ASP A 528 -5.35 -37.09 13.63
CA ASP A 528 -6.50 -37.58 14.38
C ASP A 528 -6.36 -37.55 15.93
N ASN A 529 -5.40 -36.81 16.50
CA ASN A 529 -5.21 -36.80 17.97
C ASN A 529 -5.32 -35.41 18.63
N LEU A 530 -6.10 -34.49 18.08
CA LEU A 530 -6.34 -33.18 18.74
C LEU A 530 -7.79 -32.95 19.19
N ASP A 531 -8.68 -33.96 19.03
CA ASP A 531 -10.08 -33.85 19.47
C ASP A 531 -10.44 -34.70 20.71
N SER A 532 -9.47 -35.37 21.37
CA SER A 532 -9.76 -36.19 22.56
C SER A 532 -9.48 -35.52 23.91
N ASP A 533 -8.88 -34.33 23.93
CA ASP A 533 -8.51 -33.66 25.20
C ASP A 533 -9.49 -32.53 25.60
N LEU A 534 -10.66 -32.41 24.98
CA LEU A 534 -11.67 -31.40 25.35
C LEU A 534 -12.95 -31.96 26.00
N GLU A 535 -13.05 -33.28 26.27
CA GLU A 535 -14.26 -33.87 26.90
C GLU A 535 -14.09 -34.29 28.37
N ASP A 536 -12.93 -34.15 29.01
CA ASP A 536 -12.72 -34.62 30.40
C ASP A 536 -12.65 -33.53 31.50
N GLU A 537 -12.92 -32.26 31.22
CA GLU A 537 -12.94 -31.19 32.25
C GLU A 537 -14.33 -30.70 32.69
N THR A 538 -15.42 -31.42 32.42
CA THR A 538 -16.77 -30.99 32.89
C THR A 538 -17.46 -31.93 33.89
N ASN A 539 -16.72 -32.79 34.61
CA ASN A 539 -17.35 -33.67 35.59
C ASN A 539 -16.61 -33.79 36.95
N GLU A 540 -16.16 -32.68 37.52
CA GLU A 540 -15.88 -32.62 38.97
C GLU A 540 -16.23 -31.23 39.49
N ASN A 541 -17.49 -31.02 39.88
CA ASN A 541 -17.94 -30.22 41.03
C ASN A 541 -19.47 -30.28 41.17
N ASN A 542 -19.93 -31.27 41.92
CA ASN A 542 -21.15 -31.20 42.71
C ASN A 542 -20.75 -30.89 44.16
#